data_11f4395880d4df2d6be1f394b4ab185c
#
_entry.id   11f4395880d4df2d6be1f394b4ab185c
#
_cell.length_a   1.000
_cell.length_b   1.000
_cell.length_c   1.000
_cell.angle_alpha   90.00
_cell.angle_beta   90.00
_cell.angle_gamma   90.00
#
_symmetry.space_group_name_H-M   'P 1'
#
loop_
_entity.id
_entity.type
_entity.pdbx_description
1 polymer ?
#
loop_
_entity_poly.entity_id
_entity_poly.type
_entity_poly.pdbx_seq_one_letter_code
_entity_poly.pdbx_strand_id
1 'polypeptide(L)'
;MPENPFPLSKPDLLKAYRTMRTIREFEERLHVEFAKGDIPGFVHLYAGEEACAAGIMMHLSDRDRIASTHRGHGHCIAKGVDVREMMAEIYGKATGACHGKGGSMHIADLGKGMMGANGILGAGAPLICGAGIAAKFRGDGGVGITFFGDGASNQGMVLESMNLAAIWNLPVIFVVENNGYAESTSVDYATAVDSYIDRASGFGLPGVSVDGTDFFGVYEAAGEIIRRAREGGGMSLLECKMIRFFGHFEGDAQTYKAKNENEDNRAHRDCLKSFAARVTPAGVIGSEELEAIDREVGRLIDEAVASAKAAPLPTLRDLVTDVYVSY
;
A
#
# COMPACT_ATOMS: atom_id res chain seq x y z
N MET A 1 -26.64 23.96 -4.11
CA MET A 1 -26.06 22.63 -3.82
C MET A 1 -25.49 22.73 -2.40
N PRO A 2 -25.60 21.72 -1.54
CA PRO A 2 -24.95 21.79 -0.26
C PRO A 2 -23.45 22.01 -0.49
N GLU A 3 -22.82 22.82 0.37
CA GLU A 3 -21.41 23.10 0.33
C GLU A 3 -20.66 21.80 0.64
N ASN A 4 -19.65 21.47 -0.16
CA ASN A 4 -18.88 20.24 0.01
C ASN A 4 -18.08 20.32 1.33
N PRO A 5 -18.39 19.51 2.35
CA PRO A 5 -17.73 19.59 3.65
C PRO A 5 -16.36 18.89 3.69
N PHE A 6 -15.92 18.27 2.58
CA PHE A 6 -14.68 17.52 2.52
C PHE A 6 -13.55 18.36 1.92
N PRO A 7 -12.27 18.06 2.30
CA PRO A 7 -11.11 18.78 1.77
C PRO A 7 -10.79 18.44 0.30
N LEU A 8 -11.55 17.53 -0.30
CA LEU A 8 -11.40 17.02 -1.65
C LEU A 8 -12.54 17.44 -2.55
N SER A 9 -12.26 17.70 -3.83
CA SER A 9 -13.29 17.91 -4.84
C SER A 9 -14.09 16.61 -5.10
N LYS A 10 -15.29 16.72 -5.66
CA LYS A 10 -16.09 15.55 -6.05
C LYS A 10 -15.33 14.59 -6.99
N PRO A 11 -14.62 15.05 -8.03
CA PRO A 11 -13.78 14.18 -8.87
C PRO A 11 -12.69 13.44 -8.06
N ASP A 12 -12.06 14.12 -7.10
CA ASP A 12 -11.02 13.49 -6.27
C ASP A 12 -11.60 12.45 -5.31
N LEU A 13 -12.79 12.72 -4.75
CA LEU A 13 -13.51 11.74 -3.93
C LEU A 13 -13.90 10.50 -4.73
N LEU A 14 -14.38 10.66 -5.97
CA LEU A 14 -14.68 9.54 -6.87
C LEU A 14 -13.41 8.76 -7.23
N LYS A 15 -12.29 9.45 -7.45
CA LYS A 15 -10.98 8.83 -7.68
C LYS A 15 -10.53 8.02 -6.45
N ALA A 16 -10.66 8.58 -5.25
CA ALA A 16 -10.32 7.90 -4.01
C ALA A 16 -11.14 6.61 -3.82
N TYR A 17 -12.46 6.70 -3.99
CA TYR A 17 -13.33 5.54 -3.91
C TYR A 17 -12.97 4.48 -4.95
N ARG A 18 -12.77 4.88 -6.21
CA ARG A 18 -12.33 3.99 -7.29
C ARG A 18 -11.03 3.27 -6.93
N THR A 19 -10.05 3.99 -6.38
CA THR A 19 -8.76 3.38 -5.98
C THR A 19 -8.97 2.33 -4.90
N MET A 20 -9.67 2.65 -3.81
CA MET A 20 -9.97 1.70 -2.73
C MET A 20 -10.79 0.51 -3.26
N ARG A 21 -11.79 0.76 -4.11
CA ARG A 21 -12.59 -0.32 -4.71
C ARG A 21 -11.78 -1.22 -5.63
N THR A 22 -10.86 -0.64 -6.41
CA THR A 22 -9.98 -1.42 -7.29
C THR A 22 -9.06 -2.32 -6.46
N ILE A 23 -8.48 -1.83 -5.38
CA ILE A 23 -7.67 -2.63 -4.47
C ILE A 23 -8.51 -3.78 -3.91
N ARG A 24 -9.68 -3.48 -3.34
CA ARG A 24 -10.57 -4.49 -2.76
C ARG A 24 -10.96 -5.58 -3.76
N GLU A 25 -11.41 -5.19 -4.93
CA GLU A 25 -11.84 -6.15 -5.96
C GLU A 25 -10.69 -6.99 -6.48
N PHE A 26 -9.50 -6.39 -6.63
CA PHE A 26 -8.29 -7.10 -7.01
C PHE A 26 -7.92 -8.17 -5.99
N GLU A 27 -7.91 -7.83 -4.71
CA GLU A 27 -7.55 -8.75 -3.63
C GLU A 27 -8.59 -9.87 -3.40
N GLU A 28 -9.89 -9.53 -3.41
CA GLU A 28 -10.96 -10.52 -3.30
C GLU A 28 -10.93 -11.50 -4.49
N ARG A 29 -10.62 -11.00 -5.69
CA ARG A 29 -10.43 -11.85 -6.86
C ARG A 29 -9.18 -12.72 -6.76
N LEU A 30 -8.08 -12.21 -6.25
CA LEU A 30 -6.87 -13.00 -6.03
C LEU A 30 -7.11 -14.15 -5.04
N HIS A 31 -7.89 -13.91 -3.97
CA HIS A 31 -8.31 -14.97 -3.06
C HIS A 31 -8.98 -16.12 -3.80
N VAL A 32 -9.94 -15.79 -4.68
CA VAL A 32 -10.68 -16.81 -5.48
C VAL A 32 -9.78 -17.50 -6.49
N GLU A 33 -8.91 -16.75 -7.18
CA GLU A 33 -8.04 -17.31 -8.22
C GLU A 33 -6.90 -18.15 -7.64
N PHE A 34 -6.34 -17.74 -6.49
CA PHE A 34 -5.30 -18.52 -5.80
C PHE A 34 -5.81 -19.90 -5.37
N ALA A 35 -7.03 -19.98 -4.89
CA ALA A 35 -7.66 -21.26 -4.50
C ALA A 35 -7.80 -22.26 -5.66
N LYS A 36 -7.70 -21.81 -6.93
CA LYS A 36 -7.73 -22.69 -8.12
C LYS A 36 -6.38 -23.35 -8.41
N GLY A 37 -5.29 -22.89 -7.76
CA GLY A 37 -3.95 -23.47 -7.91
C GLY A 37 -3.15 -22.99 -9.13
N ASP A 38 -3.64 -21.99 -9.87
CA ASP A 38 -2.97 -21.46 -11.06
C ASP A 38 -1.89 -20.39 -10.76
N ILE A 39 -1.92 -19.82 -9.55
CA ILE A 39 -1.01 -18.75 -9.13
C ILE A 39 0.15 -19.35 -8.34
N PRO A 40 1.41 -19.16 -8.79
CA PRO A 40 2.59 -19.68 -8.10
C PRO A 40 2.99 -18.81 -6.90
N GLY A 41 3.72 -19.43 -5.96
CA GLY A 41 4.33 -18.73 -4.83
C GLY A 41 3.37 -18.39 -3.71
N PHE A 42 3.68 -17.35 -2.96
CA PHE A 42 2.88 -16.88 -1.82
C PHE A 42 2.18 -15.58 -2.16
N VAL A 43 0.91 -15.47 -1.79
CA VAL A 43 0.09 -14.26 -1.96
C VAL A 43 -0.33 -13.73 -0.60
N HIS A 44 -0.13 -12.42 -0.40
CA HIS A 44 -0.49 -11.69 0.81
C HIS A 44 -1.45 -10.57 0.43
N LEU A 45 -2.70 -10.68 0.86
CA LEU A 45 -3.77 -9.78 0.44
C LEU A 45 -3.79 -8.48 1.24
N TYR A 46 -4.01 -7.35 0.56
CA TYR A 46 -4.12 -6.01 1.16
C TYR A 46 -5.56 -5.62 1.54
N ALA A 47 -6.51 -6.55 1.43
CA ALA A 47 -7.92 -6.28 1.75
C ALA A 47 -8.13 -5.92 3.23
N GLY A 48 -8.80 -4.81 3.47
CA GLY A 48 -9.01 -4.18 4.78
C GLY A 48 -8.09 -2.98 5.05
N GLU A 49 -7.08 -2.75 4.23
CA GLU A 49 -6.03 -1.73 4.41
C GLU A 49 -6.09 -0.61 3.33
N GLU A 50 -7.11 -0.62 2.46
CA GLU A 50 -7.19 0.19 1.23
C GLU A 50 -7.17 1.71 1.48
N ALA A 51 -7.74 2.16 2.59
CA ALA A 51 -7.79 3.57 2.96
C ALA A 51 -6.40 4.15 3.21
N CYS A 52 -5.49 3.37 3.79
CA CYS A 52 -4.10 3.75 4.00
C CYS A 52 -3.40 4.03 2.67
N ALA A 53 -3.40 3.05 1.75
CA ALA A 53 -2.78 3.22 0.45
C ALA A 53 -3.39 4.38 -0.34
N ALA A 54 -4.72 4.42 -0.46
CA ALA A 54 -5.42 5.45 -1.23
C ALA A 54 -5.20 6.85 -0.64
N GLY A 55 -5.35 7.02 0.68
CA GLY A 55 -5.20 8.33 1.34
C GLY A 55 -3.81 8.92 1.17
N ILE A 56 -2.76 8.12 1.32
CA ILE A 56 -1.37 8.58 1.15
C ILE A 56 -1.07 8.90 -0.32
N MET A 57 -1.46 8.01 -1.26
CA MET A 57 -1.10 8.16 -2.67
C MET A 57 -1.79 9.34 -3.37
N MET A 58 -2.91 9.86 -2.83
CA MET A 58 -3.56 11.07 -3.33
C MET A 58 -2.65 12.31 -3.29
N HIS A 59 -1.61 12.32 -2.47
CA HIS A 59 -0.64 13.42 -2.34
C HIS A 59 0.62 13.24 -3.19
N LEU A 60 0.75 12.11 -3.90
CA LEU A 60 1.95 11.74 -4.63
C LEU A 60 1.80 11.88 -6.15
N SER A 61 2.94 12.03 -6.80
CA SER A 61 3.09 12.03 -8.25
C SER A 61 4.15 11.01 -8.68
N ASP A 62 4.40 10.86 -9.97
CA ASP A 62 5.40 9.91 -10.49
C ASP A 62 6.85 10.28 -10.13
N ARG A 63 7.12 11.54 -9.70
CA ARG A 63 8.44 11.94 -9.17
C ARG A 63 8.72 11.39 -7.77
N ASP A 64 7.67 11.11 -6.99
CA ASP A 64 7.77 10.59 -5.63
C ASP A 64 8.03 9.08 -5.67
N ARG A 65 8.88 8.60 -4.78
CA ARG A 65 9.30 7.21 -4.73
C ARG A 65 8.66 6.50 -3.56
N ILE A 66 8.16 5.29 -3.79
CA ILE A 66 7.66 4.43 -2.73
C ILE A 66 8.37 3.08 -2.74
N ALA A 67 8.56 2.50 -1.56
CA ALA A 67 8.98 1.11 -1.38
C ALA A 67 7.99 0.41 -0.46
N SER A 68 7.58 -0.79 -0.84
CA SER A 68 6.51 -1.52 -0.19
C SER A 68 6.99 -2.86 0.38
N THR A 69 6.07 -3.67 0.87
CA THR A 69 6.26 -4.94 1.53
C THR A 69 5.82 -6.11 0.64
N HIS A 70 5.82 -7.32 1.20
CA HIS A 70 5.22 -8.51 0.60
C HIS A 70 3.70 -8.36 0.33
N ARG A 71 3.03 -7.43 1.00
CA ARG A 71 1.60 -7.06 0.87
C ARG A 71 1.49 -5.77 0.05
N GLY A 72 2.12 -5.73 -1.14
CA GLY A 72 2.33 -4.51 -1.88
C GLY A 72 1.26 -4.16 -2.91
N HIS A 73 0.25 -5.00 -3.14
CA HIS A 73 -0.71 -4.80 -4.24
C HIS A 73 -1.47 -3.48 -4.12
N GLY A 74 -1.98 -3.17 -2.91
CA GLY A 74 -2.68 -1.92 -2.67
C GLY A 74 -1.83 -0.69 -2.97
N HIS A 75 -0.55 -0.72 -2.58
CA HIS A 75 0.41 0.36 -2.87
C HIS A 75 0.68 0.49 -4.36
N CYS A 76 0.87 -0.62 -5.08
CA CYS A 76 1.08 -0.63 -6.52
C CYS A 76 -0.12 -0.01 -7.26
N ILE A 77 -1.34 -0.48 -6.95
CA ILE A 77 -2.59 0.03 -7.56
C ILE A 77 -2.76 1.52 -7.26
N ALA A 78 -2.64 1.93 -6.00
CA ALA A 78 -2.80 3.32 -5.60
C ALA A 78 -1.72 4.24 -6.20
N LYS A 79 -0.52 3.73 -6.46
CA LYS A 79 0.58 4.45 -7.15
C LYS A 79 0.39 4.53 -8.66
N GLY A 80 -0.53 3.75 -9.21
CA GLY A 80 -0.90 3.78 -10.64
C GLY A 80 -0.19 2.76 -11.50
N VAL A 81 0.31 1.66 -10.93
CA VAL A 81 0.77 0.50 -11.69
C VAL A 81 -0.43 -0.14 -12.40
N ASP A 82 -0.27 -0.57 -13.64
CA ASP A 82 -1.36 -1.14 -14.42
C ASP A 82 -1.85 -2.46 -13.82
N VAL A 83 -3.15 -2.53 -13.56
CA VAL A 83 -3.81 -3.67 -12.89
C VAL A 83 -3.71 -4.96 -13.73
N ARG A 84 -3.71 -4.85 -15.08
CA ARG A 84 -3.57 -5.99 -15.98
C ARG A 84 -2.15 -6.54 -15.97
N GLU A 85 -1.16 -5.65 -15.96
CA GLU A 85 0.25 -6.03 -15.83
C GLU A 85 0.55 -6.65 -14.47
N MET A 86 -0.05 -6.11 -13.39
CA MET A 86 0.05 -6.69 -12.05
C MET A 86 -0.55 -8.09 -11.99
N MET A 87 -1.75 -8.28 -12.54
CA MET A 87 -2.41 -9.58 -12.57
C MET A 87 -1.56 -10.59 -13.38
N ALA A 88 -1.04 -10.18 -14.54
CA ALA A 88 -0.15 -11.02 -15.35
C ALA A 88 1.13 -11.40 -14.60
N GLU A 89 1.72 -10.46 -13.83
CA GLU A 89 2.90 -10.72 -13.00
C GLU A 89 2.63 -11.78 -11.93
N ILE A 90 1.50 -11.68 -11.23
CA ILE A 90 1.12 -12.62 -10.19
C ILE A 90 0.87 -14.03 -10.77
N TYR A 91 0.35 -14.13 -12.01
CA TYR A 91 0.23 -15.39 -12.75
C TYR A 91 1.58 -15.86 -13.35
N GLY A 92 2.69 -15.17 -13.12
CA GLY A 92 4.01 -15.51 -13.65
C GLY A 92 4.12 -15.40 -15.17
N LYS A 93 3.41 -14.44 -15.79
CA LYS A 93 3.35 -14.27 -17.24
C LYS A 93 4.37 -13.25 -17.76
N ALA A 94 4.87 -13.48 -18.98
CA ALA A 94 5.85 -12.61 -19.63
C ALA A 94 5.36 -11.16 -19.82
N THR A 95 4.06 -10.91 -19.84
CA THR A 95 3.44 -9.60 -19.95
C THR A 95 3.23 -8.90 -18.61
N GLY A 96 3.71 -9.48 -17.51
CA GLY A 96 3.65 -8.88 -16.19
C GLY A 96 4.58 -7.68 -16.04
N ALA A 97 4.31 -6.84 -15.04
CA ALA A 97 5.07 -5.61 -14.75
C ALA A 97 6.59 -5.86 -14.55
N CYS A 98 6.97 -7.06 -14.11
CA CYS A 98 8.34 -7.53 -13.97
C CYS A 98 8.64 -8.74 -14.87
N HIS A 99 7.94 -8.88 -15.98
CA HIS A 99 8.09 -9.97 -16.96
C HIS A 99 7.87 -11.38 -16.38
N GLY A 100 7.03 -11.48 -15.33
CA GLY A 100 6.72 -12.74 -14.64
C GLY A 100 7.82 -13.25 -13.72
N LYS A 101 8.83 -12.42 -13.39
CA LYS A 101 9.98 -12.80 -12.56
C LYS A 101 9.79 -12.46 -11.07
N GLY A 102 8.98 -11.46 -10.75
CA GLY A 102 8.79 -10.98 -9.39
C GLY A 102 7.66 -11.68 -8.64
N GLY A 103 6.58 -12.01 -9.33
CA GLY A 103 5.37 -12.53 -8.72
C GLY A 103 4.71 -11.53 -7.76
N SER A 104 3.82 -12.02 -6.89
CA SER A 104 3.03 -11.20 -5.97
C SER A 104 3.86 -10.25 -5.10
N MET A 105 5.00 -10.69 -4.57
CA MET A 105 5.76 -9.97 -3.55
C MET A 105 6.84 -9.03 -4.10
N HIS A 106 7.03 -8.93 -5.42
CA HIS A 106 8.16 -8.17 -5.99
C HIS A 106 7.75 -7.32 -7.21
N ILE A 107 6.50 -6.84 -7.23
CA ILE A 107 6.03 -5.95 -8.28
C ILE A 107 6.74 -4.61 -8.18
N ALA A 108 7.28 -4.12 -9.30
CA ALA A 108 7.95 -2.83 -9.40
C ALA A 108 7.53 -2.11 -10.68
N ASP A 109 7.47 -0.77 -10.62
CA ASP A 109 7.31 0.12 -11.77
C ASP A 109 8.02 1.45 -11.48
N LEU A 110 9.25 1.54 -11.95
CA LEU A 110 10.08 2.74 -11.72
C LEU A 110 9.53 3.97 -12.44
N GLY A 111 8.77 3.79 -13.53
CA GLY A 111 8.09 4.88 -14.25
C GLY A 111 7.04 5.55 -13.38
N LYS A 112 6.31 4.77 -12.61
CA LYS A 112 5.34 5.25 -11.62
C LYS A 112 5.97 5.66 -10.29
N GLY A 113 7.26 5.40 -10.08
CA GLY A 113 7.93 5.65 -8.82
C GLY A 113 7.72 4.54 -7.78
N MET A 114 7.16 3.40 -8.17
CA MET A 114 7.10 2.19 -7.36
C MET A 114 8.44 1.46 -7.43
N MET A 115 9.31 1.62 -6.42
CA MET A 115 10.65 1.03 -6.40
C MET A 115 10.65 -0.48 -6.16
N GLY A 116 9.56 -1.01 -5.67
CA GLY A 116 9.31 -2.44 -5.53
C GLY A 116 8.55 -2.80 -4.26
N ALA A 117 7.68 -3.79 -4.39
CA ALA A 117 7.28 -4.67 -3.32
C ALA A 117 8.49 -5.53 -2.90
N ASN A 118 8.57 -5.97 -1.65
CA ASN A 118 9.73 -6.70 -1.17
C ASN A 118 9.35 -7.73 -0.09
N GLY A 119 9.75 -8.97 -0.31
CA GLY A 119 9.61 -10.03 0.68
C GLY A 119 10.57 -9.90 1.88
N ILE A 120 11.63 -9.10 1.76
CA ILE A 120 12.53 -8.77 2.89
C ILE A 120 11.96 -7.55 3.60
N LEU A 121 11.24 -7.79 4.69
CA LEU A 121 10.50 -6.74 5.39
C LEU A 121 11.44 -5.76 6.10
N GLY A 122 11.17 -4.47 5.94
CA GLY A 122 12.03 -3.39 6.42
C GLY A 122 13.10 -2.94 5.42
N ALA A 123 13.43 -3.75 4.38
CA ALA A 123 14.44 -3.38 3.37
C ALA A 123 14.04 -2.16 2.52
N GLY A 124 12.77 -1.80 2.48
CA GLY A 124 12.31 -0.56 1.86
C GLY A 124 12.86 0.71 2.52
N ALA A 125 13.18 0.66 3.82
CA ALA A 125 13.62 1.81 4.58
C ALA A 125 14.96 2.40 4.06
N PRO A 126 16.06 1.64 3.92
CA PRO A 126 17.30 2.17 3.34
C PRO A 126 17.14 2.57 1.86
N LEU A 127 16.30 1.86 1.07
CA LEU A 127 16.03 2.22 -0.33
C LEU A 127 15.41 3.62 -0.42
N ILE A 128 14.43 3.92 0.45
CA ILE A 128 13.77 5.22 0.48
C ILE A 128 14.70 6.33 0.99
N CYS A 129 15.62 6.04 1.91
CA CYS A 129 16.68 6.99 2.26
C CYS A 129 17.50 7.38 1.02
N GLY A 130 17.87 6.41 0.18
CA GLY A 130 18.54 6.66 -1.11
C GLY A 130 17.71 7.54 -2.04
N ALA A 131 16.41 7.27 -2.16
CA ALA A 131 15.48 8.10 -2.95
C ALA A 131 15.39 9.54 -2.38
N GLY A 132 15.31 9.69 -1.06
CA GLY A 132 15.31 10.99 -0.38
C GLY A 132 16.59 11.78 -0.61
N ILE A 133 17.75 11.12 -0.57
CA ILE A 133 19.05 11.72 -0.92
C ILE A 133 19.01 12.21 -2.37
N ALA A 134 18.58 11.38 -3.31
CA ALA A 134 18.48 11.74 -4.72
C ALA A 134 17.53 12.92 -4.95
N ALA A 135 16.37 12.95 -4.31
CA ALA A 135 15.43 14.07 -4.39
C ALA A 135 16.04 15.37 -3.85
N LYS A 136 16.73 15.29 -2.71
CA LYS A 136 17.43 16.43 -2.11
C LYS A 136 18.53 16.98 -3.03
N PHE A 137 19.33 16.12 -3.67
CA PHE A 137 20.36 16.53 -4.63
C PHE A 137 19.76 17.14 -5.90
N ARG A 138 18.65 16.62 -6.40
CA ARG A 138 17.97 17.19 -7.57
C ARG A 138 17.23 18.50 -7.28
N GLY A 139 16.83 18.71 -6.02
CA GLY A 139 16.03 19.86 -5.65
C GLY A 139 14.64 19.89 -6.29
N ASP A 140 14.10 18.74 -6.67
CA ASP A 140 12.84 18.59 -7.42
C ASP A 140 11.58 18.57 -6.54
N GLY A 141 11.75 18.65 -5.21
CA GLY A 141 10.67 18.56 -4.24
C GLY A 141 10.03 17.18 -4.14
N GLY A 142 10.69 16.14 -4.68
CA GLY A 142 10.27 14.75 -4.54
C GLY A 142 10.40 14.26 -3.09
N VAL A 143 9.57 13.29 -2.71
CA VAL A 143 9.63 12.62 -1.40
C VAL A 143 9.77 11.12 -1.59
N GLY A 144 10.32 10.45 -0.56
CA GLY A 144 10.36 9.01 -0.45
C GLY A 144 9.40 8.51 0.62
N ILE A 145 8.66 7.43 0.35
CA ILE A 145 7.78 6.82 1.35
C ILE A 145 8.04 5.31 1.40
N THR A 146 8.29 4.79 2.59
CA THR A 146 8.38 3.35 2.81
C THR A 146 7.26 2.86 3.69
N PHE A 147 6.71 1.71 3.34
CA PHE A 147 5.70 1.01 4.10
C PHE A 147 6.31 -0.21 4.77
N PHE A 148 5.92 -0.50 5.98
CA PHE A 148 6.30 -1.71 6.70
C PHE A 148 5.29 -1.99 7.83
N GLY A 149 5.09 -3.27 8.16
CA GLY A 149 4.18 -3.68 9.21
C GLY A 149 4.77 -3.49 10.62
N ASP A 150 3.93 -3.69 11.62
CA ASP A 150 4.27 -3.70 13.04
C ASP A 150 5.47 -4.60 13.36
N GLY A 151 5.51 -5.83 12.83
CA GLY A 151 6.63 -6.74 13.02
C GLY A 151 7.93 -6.22 12.43
N ALA A 152 7.90 -5.72 11.19
CA ALA A 152 9.07 -5.20 10.51
C ALA A 152 9.63 -3.92 11.16
N SER A 153 8.83 -3.20 11.92
CA SER A 153 9.28 -2.03 12.70
C SER A 153 10.37 -2.38 13.73
N ASN A 154 10.53 -3.67 14.06
CA ASN A 154 11.58 -4.18 14.95
C ASN A 154 12.90 -4.53 14.23
N GLN A 155 12.94 -4.42 12.91
CA GLN A 155 14.18 -4.67 12.14
C GLN A 155 15.21 -3.55 12.36
N GLY A 156 16.47 -3.92 12.60
CA GLY A 156 17.56 -2.97 12.80
C GLY A 156 17.69 -1.98 11.65
N MET A 157 17.56 -2.45 10.39
CA MET A 157 17.65 -1.59 9.21
C MET A 157 16.58 -0.48 9.15
N VAL A 158 15.40 -0.67 9.74
CA VAL A 158 14.37 0.38 9.84
C VAL A 158 14.84 1.47 10.81
N LEU A 159 15.31 1.07 11.99
CA LEU A 159 15.78 2.01 13.02
C LEU A 159 17.02 2.78 12.57
N GLU A 160 17.99 2.10 11.95
CA GLU A 160 19.18 2.72 11.37
C GLU A 160 18.83 3.71 10.25
N SER A 161 17.86 3.37 9.40
CA SER A 161 17.38 4.25 8.33
C SER A 161 16.66 5.49 8.89
N MET A 162 15.86 5.33 9.95
CA MET A 162 15.23 6.46 10.64
C MET A 162 16.28 7.40 11.21
N ASN A 163 17.30 6.88 11.89
CA ASN A 163 18.40 7.69 12.42
C ASN A 163 19.16 8.41 11.29
N LEU A 164 19.49 7.72 10.19
CA LEU A 164 20.16 8.31 9.03
C LEU A 164 19.31 9.44 8.41
N ALA A 165 18.02 9.18 8.22
CA ALA A 165 17.09 10.15 7.65
C ALA A 165 16.95 11.41 8.54
N ALA A 166 16.98 11.23 9.87
CA ALA A 166 16.98 12.32 10.83
C ALA A 166 18.23 13.19 10.71
N ILE A 167 19.41 12.59 10.82
CA ILE A 167 20.70 13.29 10.78
C ILE A 167 20.87 14.08 9.49
N TRP A 168 20.46 13.51 8.36
CA TRP A 168 20.61 14.13 7.05
C TRP A 168 19.40 14.96 6.62
N ASN A 169 18.39 15.08 7.47
CA ASN A 169 17.16 15.81 7.21
C ASN A 169 16.56 15.44 5.83
N LEU A 170 16.33 14.14 5.62
CA LEU A 170 15.86 13.62 4.33
C LEU A 170 14.34 13.80 4.16
N PRO A 171 13.85 14.11 2.94
CA PRO A 171 12.43 14.23 2.65
C PRO A 171 11.80 12.84 2.51
N VAL A 172 11.71 12.08 3.60
CA VAL A 172 11.19 10.72 3.62
C VAL A 172 10.12 10.55 4.69
N ILE A 173 9.17 9.65 4.44
CA ILE A 173 8.12 9.27 5.37
C ILE A 173 8.20 7.76 5.62
N PHE A 174 8.18 7.38 6.89
CA PHE A 174 8.10 6.01 7.35
C PHE A 174 6.66 5.72 7.76
N VAL A 175 5.99 4.80 7.05
CA VAL A 175 4.61 4.42 7.33
C VAL A 175 4.59 3.05 7.99
N VAL A 176 4.09 3.01 9.22
CA VAL A 176 3.84 1.76 9.96
C VAL A 176 2.40 1.33 9.70
N GLU A 177 2.23 0.24 9.00
CA GLU A 177 0.95 -0.44 8.78
C GLU A 177 0.70 -1.38 9.97
N ASN A 178 0.17 -0.81 11.06
CA ASN A 178 -0.09 -1.56 12.29
C ASN A 178 -1.45 -2.27 12.19
N ASN A 179 -1.42 -3.51 11.70
CA ASN A 179 -2.61 -4.36 11.59
C ASN A 179 -2.76 -5.37 12.75
N GLY A 180 -1.94 -5.22 13.79
CA GLY A 180 -2.02 -5.95 15.03
C GLY A 180 -1.28 -7.29 15.07
N TYR A 181 -0.82 -7.80 13.93
CA TYR A 181 -0.18 -9.12 13.86
C TYR A 181 0.98 -9.16 12.85
N ALA A 182 2.17 -9.47 13.34
CA ALA A 182 3.29 -9.89 12.52
C ALA A 182 3.18 -11.40 12.28
N GLU A 183 2.59 -11.80 11.16
CA GLU A 183 2.14 -13.18 10.89
C GLU A 183 1.19 -13.65 12.00
N SER A 184 1.63 -14.49 12.91
CA SER A 184 0.86 -14.98 14.07
C SER A 184 1.23 -14.30 15.39
N THR A 185 2.22 -13.40 15.40
CA THR A 185 2.68 -12.72 16.61
C THR A 185 1.93 -11.41 16.81
N SER A 186 1.20 -11.31 17.94
CA SER A 186 0.49 -10.09 18.32
C SER A 186 1.45 -8.93 18.56
N VAL A 187 1.04 -7.71 18.19
CA VAL A 187 1.78 -6.48 18.46
C VAL A 187 2.00 -6.27 19.96
N ASP A 188 1.05 -6.61 20.79
CA ASP A 188 1.13 -6.49 22.25
C ASP A 188 2.23 -7.38 22.87
N TYR A 189 2.53 -8.49 22.20
CA TYR A 189 3.64 -9.37 22.62
C TYR A 189 5.00 -8.89 22.13
N ALA A 190 5.04 -8.31 20.91
CA ALA A 190 6.28 -8.00 20.22
C ALA A 190 6.78 -6.56 20.42
N THR A 191 5.94 -5.67 20.97
CA THR A 191 6.24 -4.23 21.06
C THR A 191 5.96 -3.72 22.48
N ALA A 192 6.94 -3.05 23.08
CA ALA A 192 6.85 -2.54 24.44
C ALA A 192 6.14 -1.17 24.57
N VAL A 193 5.78 -0.55 23.45
CA VAL A 193 5.12 0.76 23.39
C VAL A 193 3.71 0.62 22.80
N ASP A 194 2.78 1.44 23.26
CA ASP A 194 1.38 1.43 22.80
C ASP A 194 1.23 2.07 21.39
N SER A 195 2.20 2.86 20.98
CA SER A 195 2.22 3.52 19.67
C SER A 195 3.64 3.63 19.13
N TYR A 196 3.78 3.44 17.83
CA TYR A 196 5.06 3.61 17.14
C TYR A 196 5.54 5.08 17.07
N ILE A 197 4.67 6.06 17.40
CA ILE A 197 5.05 7.47 17.56
C ILE A 197 6.15 7.63 18.61
N ASP A 198 6.11 6.83 19.67
CA ASP A 198 7.12 6.89 20.74
C ASP A 198 8.52 6.55 20.22
N ARG A 199 8.60 5.67 19.21
CA ARG A 199 9.88 5.41 18.53
C ARG A 199 10.39 6.59 17.72
N ALA A 200 9.49 7.29 17.01
CA ALA A 200 9.87 8.52 16.29
C ALA A 200 10.42 9.58 17.27
N SER A 201 9.80 9.72 18.44
CA SER A 201 10.27 10.62 19.50
C SER A 201 11.69 10.32 19.96
N GLY A 202 12.09 9.02 19.99
CA GLY A 202 13.46 8.61 20.30
C GLY A 202 14.53 9.11 19.32
N PHE A 203 14.13 9.45 18.08
CA PHE A 203 14.97 10.09 17.07
C PHE A 203 14.76 11.62 16.98
N GLY A 204 13.97 12.21 17.89
CA GLY A 204 13.66 13.65 17.87
C GLY A 204 12.72 14.06 16.73
N LEU A 205 11.88 13.16 16.24
CA LEU A 205 11.09 13.33 15.03
C LEU A 205 9.58 13.34 15.31
N PRO A 206 8.79 14.06 14.49
CA PRO A 206 7.35 14.04 14.62
C PRO A 206 6.80 12.68 14.17
N GLY A 207 5.84 12.17 14.93
CA GLY A 207 5.02 11.03 14.60
C GLY A 207 3.54 11.40 14.65
N VAL A 208 2.74 10.80 13.78
CA VAL A 208 1.27 10.93 13.76
C VAL A 208 0.69 9.53 13.72
N SER A 209 -0.33 9.26 14.56
CA SER A 209 -1.10 8.00 14.54
C SER A 209 -2.52 8.29 14.12
N VAL A 210 -3.03 7.46 13.20
CA VAL A 210 -4.40 7.58 12.66
C VAL A 210 -5.09 6.22 12.61
N ASP A 211 -6.42 6.23 12.57
CA ASP A 211 -7.18 5.07 12.15
C ASP A 211 -6.95 4.86 10.65
N GLY A 212 -6.18 3.81 10.31
CA GLY A 212 -5.85 3.47 8.93
C GLY A 212 -7.04 2.95 8.11
N THR A 213 -8.21 2.77 8.73
CA THR A 213 -9.47 2.44 8.04
C THR A 213 -10.31 3.68 7.72
N ASP A 214 -9.97 4.86 8.26
CA ASP A 214 -10.59 6.14 7.90
C ASP A 214 -9.78 6.84 6.79
N PHE A 215 -10.29 6.78 5.57
CA PHE A 215 -9.67 7.44 4.41
C PHE A 215 -9.39 8.94 4.65
N PHE A 216 -10.33 9.67 5.25
CA PHE A 216 -10.17 11.11 5.44
C PHE A 216 -9.10 11.45 6.48
N GLY A 217 -9.07 10.70 7.58
CA GLY A 217 -8.03 10.86 8.60
C GLY A 217 -6.63 10.56 8.04
N VAL A 218 -6.51 9.48 7.25
CA VAL A 218 -5.24 9.15 6.57
C VAL A 218 -4.86 10.25 5.56
N TYR A 219 -5.81 10.72 4.75
CA TYR A 219 -5.57 11.77 3.75
C TYR A 219 -5.04 13.05 4.40
N GLU A 220 -5.68 13.54 5.46
CA GLU A 220 -5.29 14.77 6.14
C GLU A 220 -3.90 14.64 6.78
N ALA A 221 -3.65 13.57 7.55
CA ALA A 221 -2.36 13.33 8.19
C ALA A 221 -1.22 13.17 7.18
N ALA A 222 -1.45 12.37 6.12
CA ALA A 222 -0.47 12.20 5.06
C ALA A 222 -0.15 13.51 4.33
N GLY A 223 -1.18 14.33 4.04
CA GLY A 223 -1.00 15.62 3.39
C GLY A 223 -0.10 16.56 4.19
N GLU A 224 -0.29 16.63 5.50
CA GLU A 224 0.53 17.47 6.38
C GLU A 224 2.00 17.03 6.40
N ILE A 225 2.26 15.73 6.64
CA ILE A 225 3.64 15.24 6.74
C ILE A 225 4.39 15.24 5.42
N ILE A 226 3.68 14.97 4.29
CA ILE A 226 4.27 15.03 2.95
C ILE A 226 4.62 16.49 2.59
N ARG A 227 3.71 17.43 2.86
CA ARG A 227 3.98 18.86 2.66
C ARG A 227 5.21 19.30 3.48
N ARG A 228 5.24 18.93 4.77
CA ARG A 228 6.38 19.22 5.66
C ARG A 228 7.70 18.69 5.08
N ALA A 229 7.72 17.44 4.60
CA ALA A 229 8.91 16.84 4.01
C ALA A 229 9.37 17.60 2.74
N ARG A 230 8.42 18.00 1.86
CA ARG A 230 8.70 18.77 0.64
C ARG A 230 9.27 20.16 0.95
N GLU A 231 8.83 20.78 2.04
CA GLU A 231 9.28 22.09 2.50
C GLU A 231 10.61 22.05 3.29
N GLY A 232 11.29 20.90 3.32
CA GLY A 232 12.57 20.73 3.99
C GLY A 232 12.47 20.45 5.50
N GLY A 233 11.28 20.13 6.00
CA GLY A 233 11.05 19.77 7.41
C GLY A 233 11.57 18.37 7.80
N GLY A 234 12.18 17.63 6.86
CA GLY A 234 12.78 16.33 7.12
C GLY A 234 11.77 15.20 7.23
N MET A 235 12.22 14.08 7.78
CA MET A 235 11.41 12.87 7.88
C MET A 235 10.27 13.00 8.90
N SER A 236 9.27 12.14 8.76
CA SER A 236 8.19 11.93 9.72
C SER A 236 7.82 10.43 9.76
N LEU A 237 7.19 10.00 10.86
CA LEU A 237 6.60 8.68 10.99
C LEU A 237 5.07 8.81 11.00
N LEU A 238 4.40 7.99 10.20
CA LEU A 238 2.94 7.84 10.19
C LEU A 238 2.60 6.42 10.64
N GLU A 239 1.89 6.28 11.74
CA GLU A 239 1.29 5.02 12.15
C GLU A 239 -0.15 4.97 11.68
N CYS A 240 -0.49 3.98 10.83
CA CYS A 240 -1.86 3.67 10.43
C CYS A 240 -2.32 2.41 11.17
N LYS A 241 -3.22 2.56 12.14
CA LYS A 241 -3.84 1.43 12.85
C LYS A 241 -4.95 0.85 11.99
N MET A 242 -4.75 -0.34 11.46
CA MET A 242 -5.61 -0.95 10.45
C MET A 242 -5.94 -2.40 10.75
N ILE A 243 -6.55 -3.10 9.81
CA ILE A 243 -6.98 -4.49 9.97
C ILE A 243 -6.80 -5.26 8.67
N ARG A 244 -6.42 -6.53 8.78
CA ARG A 244 -6.47 -7.48 7.67
C ARG A 244 -7.79 -8.22 7.66
N PHE A 245 -8.45 -8.32 6.50
CA PHE A 245 -9.65 -9.13 6.34
C PHE A 245 -9.38 -10.63 6.15
N PHE A 246 -8.16 -10.97 5.77
CA PHE A 246 -7.70 -12.34 5.56
C PHE A 246 -6.57 -12.69 6.53
N GLY A 247 -6.03 -13.88 6.43
CA GLY A 247 -4.84 -14.31 7.15
C GLY A 247 -3.59 -13.54 6.74
N HIS A 248 -2.45 -13.94 7.26
CA HIS A 248 -1.18 -13.32 6.88
C HIS A 248 -0.88 -13.55 5.40
N PHE A 249 -1.08 -14.77 4.92
CA PHE A 249 -0.98 -15.17 3.51
C PHE A 249 -2.14 -16.10 3.13
N GLU A 250 -2.31 -16.37 1.85
CA GLU A 250 -3.29 -17.32 1.36
C GLU A 250 -2.91 -18.75 1.77
N GLY A 251 -3.78 -19.37 2.58
CA GLY A 251 -3.53 -20.67 3.22
C GLY A 251 -3.21 -20.59 4.72
N ASP A 252 -3.14 -19.38 5.30
CA ASP A 252 -3.00 -19.19 6.75
C ASP A 252 -4.27 -19.66 7.48
N ALA A 253 -4.11 -20.58 8.43
CA ALA A 253 -5.20 -21.15 9.22
C ALA A 253 -5.80 -20.18 10.27
N GLN A 254 -5.14 -19.05 10.54
CA GLN A 254 -5.61 -17.96 11.41
C GLN A 254 -5.98 -18.37 12.84
N THR A 255 -5.37 -19.43 13.38
CA THR A 255 -5.65 -19.97 14.72
C THR A 255 -5.28 -19.01 15.86
N TYR A 256 -4.55 -17.95 15.56
CA TYR A 256 -4.14 -16.89 16.49
C TYR A 256 -5.16 -15.77 16.64
N LYS A 257 -6.12 -15.67 15.70
CA LYS A 257 -7.18 -14.67 15.75
C LYS A 257 -8.32 -15.11 16.66
N ALA A 258 -9.03 -14.14 17.22
CA ALA A 258 -10.27 -14.41 17.96
C ALA A 258 -11.35 -14.98 17.00
N LYS A 259 -12.25 -15.77 17.58
CA LYS A 259 -13.39 -16.30 16.82
C LYS A 259 -14.23 -15.13 16.29
N ASN A 260 -14.56 -15.16 15.00
CA ASN A 260 -15.33 -14.14 14.27
C ASN A 260 -14.64 -12.78 14.11
N GLU A 261 -13.34 -12.63 14.45
CA GLU A 261 -12.61 -11.36 14.35
C GLU A 261 -12.68 -10.77 12.94
N ASN A 262 -12.53 -11.61 11.90
CA ASN A 262 -12.58 -11.14 10.51
C ASN A 262 -13.99 -10.67 10.10
N GLU A 263 -15.05 -11.38 10.55
CA GLU A 263 -16.43 -11.00 10.27
C GLU A 263 -16.80 -9.69 10.96
N ASP A 264 -16.42 -9.54 12.23
CA ASP A 264 -16.63 -8.32 13.00
C ASP A 264 -15.90 -7.13 12.38
N ASN A 265 -14.65 -7.32 11.95
CA ASN A 265 -13.86 -6.31 11.25
C ASN A 265 -14.51 -5.92 9.92
N ARG A 266 -14.95 -6.88 9.09
CA ARG A 266 -15.66 -6.60 7.83
C ARG A 266 -17.00 -5.89 8.04
N ALA A 267 -17.67 -6.16 9.15
CA ALA A 267 -18.93 -5.52 9.47
C ALA A 267 -18.75 -4.05 9.88
N HIS A 268 -17.76 -3.75 10.73
CA HIS A 268 -17.68 -2.48 11.45
C HIS A 268 -16.50 -1.58 11.05
N ARG A 269 -15.47 -2.12 10.39
CA ARG A 269 -14.23 -1.39 10.04
C ARG A 269 -13.91 -1.42 8.55
N ASP A 270 -14.91 -1.57 7.70
CA ASP A 270 -14.75 -1.54 6.24
C ASP A 270 -14.67 -0.09 5.74
N CYS A 271 -13.49 0.31 5.23
CA CYS A 271 -13.21 1.66 4.77
C CYS A 271 -14.11 2.11 3.60
N LEU A 272 -14.53 1.20 2.71
CA LEU A 272 -15.44 1.52 1.61
C LEU A 272 -16.84 1.87 2.13
N LYS A 273 -17.34 1.10 3.11
CA LYS A 273 -18.62 1.39 3.78
C LYS A 273 -18.56 2.71 4.54
N SER A 274 -17.49 2.93 5.30
CA SER A 274 -17.29 4.16 6.06
C SER A 274 -17.20 5.39 5.16
N PHE A 275 -16.49 5.28 4.02
CA PHE A 275 -16.40 6.33 3.03
C PHE A 275 -17.79 6.67 2.43
N ALA A 276 -18.51 5.65 1.95
CA ALA A 276 -19.86 5.82 1.38
C ALA A 276 -20.84 6.43 2.40
N ALA A 277 -20.80 5.97 3.67
CA ALA A 277 -21.64 6.49 4.76
C ALA A 277 -21.36 7.97 5.08
N ARG A 278 -20.21 8.53 4.70
CA ARG A 278 -19.90 9.96 4.87
C ARG A 278 -20.29 10.79 3.65
N VAL A 279 -19.95 10.35 2.43
CA VAL A 279 -20.11 11.17 1.22
C VAL A 279 -21.53 11.18 0.68
N THR A 280 -22.30 10.10 0.87
CA THR A 280 -23.67 9.98 0.33
C THR A 280 -24.69 10.82 1.12
N PRO A 281 -24.75 10.75 2.46
CA PRO A 281 -25.65 11.62 3.23
C PRO A 281 -25.32 13.11 3.12
N ALA A 282 -24.04 13.44 2.87
CA ALA A 282 -23.61 14.82 2.62
C ALA A 282 -24.07 15.35 1.25
N GLY A 283 -24.66 14.51 0.38
CA GLY A 283 -25.15 14.88 -0.94
C GLY A 283 -24.05 15.21 -1.95
N VAL A 284 -22.80 14.81 -1.68
CA VAL A 284 -21.65 15.07 -2.57
C VAL A 284 -21.55 14.02 -3.67
N ILE A 285 -21.73 12.74 -3.31
CA ILE A 285 -21.73 11.60 -4.24
C ILE A 285 -22.97 10.76 -3.98
N GLY A 286 -23.72 10.46 -5.04
CA GLY A 286 -24.88 9.58 -4.97
C GLY A 286 -24.50 8.10 -4.93
N SER A 287 -25.35 7.24 -4.37
CA SER A 287 -25.14 5.79 -4.35
C SER A 287 -24.99 5.20 -5.76
N GLU A 288 -25.76 5.70 -6.74
CA GLU A 288 -25.67 5.25 -8.14
C GLU A 288 -24.28 5.50 -8.76
N GLU A 289 -23.60 6.59 -8.37
CA GLU A 289 -22.25 6.91 -8.85
C GLU A 289 -21.23 5.92 -8.27
N LEU A 290 -21.36 5.56 -6.99
CA LEU A 290 -20.50 4.54 -6.37
C LEU A 290 -20.75 3.17 -6.98
N GLU A 291 -22.00 2.76 -7.16
CA GLU A 291 -22.35 1.50 -7.82
C GLU A 291 -21.86 1.42 -9.28
N ALA A 292 -21.84 2.55 -9.99
CA ALA A 292 -21.29 2.61 -11.35
C ALA A 292 -19.77 2.30 -11.33
N ILE A 293 -19.06 2.85 -10.36
CA ILE A 293 -17.63 2.54 -10.14
C ILE A 293 -17.45 1.06 -9.80
N ASP A 294 -18.28 0.50 -8.91
CA ASP A 294 -18.21 -0.91 -8.53
C ASP A 294 -18.34 -1.83 -9.75
N ARG A 295 -19.34 -1.55 -10.62
CA ARG A 295 -19.53 -2.32 -11.87
C ARG A 295 -18.36 -2.18 -12.85
N GLU A 296 -17.80 -0.99 -12.96
CA GLU A 296 -16.67 -0.73 -13.87
C GLU A 296 -15.39 -1.43 -13.37
N VAL A 297 -15.12 -1.33 -12.07
CA VAL A 297 -13.98 -1.99 -11.43
C VAL A 297 -14.11 -3.52 -11.53
N GLY A 298 -15.30 -4.08 -11.28
CA GLY A 298 -15.52 -5.52 -11.44
C GLY A 298 -15.17 -5.99 -12.85
N ARG A 299 -15.62 -5.27 -13.89
CA ARG A 299 -15.25 -5.60 -15.28
C ARG A 299 -13.76 -5.49 -15.55
N LEU A 300 -13.10 -4.44 -15.04
CA LEU A 300 -11.65 -4.27 -15.16
C LEU A 300 -10.89 -5.46 -14.60
N ILE A 301 -11.28 -5.95 -13.43
CA ILE A 301 -10.63 -7.10 -12.79
C ILE A 301 -10.93 -8.40 -13.54
N ASP A 302 -12.16 -8.61 -14.03
CA ASP A 302 -12.51 -9.74 -14.88
C ASP A 302 -11.64 -9.80 -16.15
N GLU A 303 -11.47 -8.66 -16.83
CA GLU A 303 -10.61 -8.51 -17.99
C GLU A 303 -9.13 -8.78 -17.65
N ALA A 304 -8.65 -8.27 -16.50
CA ALA A 304 -7.28 -8.49 -16.06
C ALA A 304 -6.98 -9.98 -15.84
N VAL A 305 -7.87 -10.71 -15.19
CA VAL A 305 -7.73 -12.17 -14.99
C VAL A 305 -7.77 -12.90 -16.32
N ALA A 306 -8.73 -12.59 -17.19
CA ALA A 306 -8.85 -13.23 -18.49
C ALA A 306 -7.58 -13.01 -19.34
N SER A 307 -7.08 -11.79 -19.38
CA SER A 307 -5.84 -11.41 -20.08
C SER A 307 -4.62 -12.14 -19.50
N ALA A 308 -4.48 -12.17 -18.18
CA ALA A 308 -3.37 -12.84 -17.50
C ALA A 308 -3.36 -14.34 -17.81
N LYS A 309 -4.51 -15.01 -17.76
CA LYS A 309 -4.61 -16.45 -18.09
C LYS A 309 -4.23 -16.75 -19.54
N ALA A 310 -4.58 -15.87 -20.46
CA ALA A 310 -4.27 -16.03 -21.89
C ALA A 310 -2.82 -15.65 -22.26
N ALA A 311 -2.13 -14.92 -21.40
CA ALA A 311 -0.79 -14.42 -21.68
C ALA A 311 0.27 -15.53 -21.69
N PRO A 312 1.35 -15.39 -22.50
CA PRO A 312 2.42 -16.39 -22.58
C PRO A 312 3.24 -16.45 -21.29
N LEU A 313 3.81 -17.62 -21.02
CA LEU A 313 4.83 -17.78 -19.98
C LEU A 313 6.17 -17.20 -20.47
N PRO A 314 7.05 -16.77 -19.53
CA PRO A 314 8.43 -16.43 -19.84
C PRO A 314 9.16 -17.62 -20.48
N THR A 315 10.15 -17.32 -21.31
CA THR A 315 11.01 -18.31 -21.96
C THR A 315 12.34 -18.47 -21.24
N LEU A 316 13.13 -19.49 -21.60
CA LEU A 316 14.50 -19.66 -21.04
C LEU A 316 15.40 -18.43 -21.33
N ARG A 317 15.14 -17.69 -22.39
CA ARG A 317 15.89 -16.46 -22.71
C ARG A 317 15.64 -15.39 -21.65
N ASP A 318 14.44 -15.30 -21.11
CA ASP A 318 14.06 -14.29 -20.13
C ASP A 318 14.78 -14.50 -18.80
N LEU A 319 15.29 -15.72 -18.53
CA LEU A 319 16.05 -16.02 -17.32
C LEU A 319 17.32 -15.16 -17.15
N VAL A 320 17.95 -14.80 -18.25
CA VAL A 320 19.23 -14.04 -18.25
C VAL A 320 19.07 -12.59 -18.64
N THR A 321 17.85 -12.08 -18.76
CA THR A 321 17.56 -10.66 -19.06
C THR A 321 17.26 -9.87 -17.78
N ASP A 322 17.28 -8.54 -17.86
CA ASP A 322 16.92 -7.59 -16.78
C ASP A 322 17.80 -7.67 -15.52
N VAL A 323 19.03 -8.21 -15.65
CA VAL A 323 20.04 -8.24 -14.57
C VAL A 323 20.95 -7.03 -14.67
N TYR A 324 21.35 -6.67 -15.90
CA TYR A 324 22.23 -5.53 -16.19
C TYR A 324 21.58 -4.59 -17.19
N VAL A 325 22.02 -3.32 -17.21
CA VAL A 325 21.54 -2.30 -18.16
C VAL A 325 21.98 -2.64 -19.60
N SER A 326 23.10 -3.32 -19.75
CA SER A 326 23.63 -3.78 -21.04
C SER A 326 24.25 -5.16 -20.90
N TYR A 327 24.20 -5.95 -21.96
CA TYR A 327 24.80 -7.29 -22.07
C TYR A 327 25.83 -7.34 -23.20
#